data_112dbb995301c9eda3417b3c4f796519
#
_entry.id   112dbb995301c9eda3417b3c4f796519
#
_cell.length_a   1.000
_cell.length_b   1.000
_cell.length_c   1.000
_cell.angle_alpha   90.00
_cell.angle_beta   90.00
_cell.angle_gamma   90.00
#
_symmetry.space_group_name_H-M   'P 1'
#
loop_
_entity.id
_entity.type
_entity.pdbx_description
1 polymer ?
#
loop_
_entity_poly.entity_id
_entity_poly.type
_entity_poly.pdbx_seq_one_letter_code
_entity_poly.pdbx_strand_id
1 'polypeptide(L)'
;LPYSLSRHILEHLRKLTSHEPVIGIMGKSGAGKSSLCNALFQGEVTPVSDVHAGTREVRRFRLSGHGHSMVITDLPGVGESRDRDAEYEALYRDILPELDLVLWLIKADDRALSVDEYFWRHILHRGHQQVLFVVTQADKTEPCHEWDMAGIQPSPAQAQNIREKTDAVFRLFRPVHPVVAVSACTGWELDTLVSALMTALPDHAASPLMTRLQDELRTESVR
;
A
#
# COMPACT_ATOMS: atom_id res chain seq x y z
N LEU A 1 14.92 9.47 10.10
CA LEU A 1 14.73 8.66 8.88
C LEU A 1 13.31 8.72 8.34
N PRO A 2 12.23 8.50 9.15
CA PRO A 2 10.87 8.56 8.62
C PRO A 2 10.51 9.92 8.00
N TYR A 3 11.00 11.00 8.59
CA TYR A 3 10.79 12.35 8.09
C TYR A 3 11.41 12.57 6.69
N SER A 4 12.59 12.00 6.44
CA SER A 4 13.22 12.11 5.12
C SER A 4 12.52 11.30 4.05
N LEU A 5 11.88 10.16 4.40
CA LEU A 5 11.06 9.37 3.47
C LEU A 5 9.79 10.12 3.08
N SER A 6 9.09 10.74 4.04
CA SER A 6 7.91 11.55 3.76
C SER A 6 8.23 12.70 2.82
N ARG A 7 9.35 13.39 3.05
CA ARG A 7 9.83 14.47 2.18
C ARG A 7 10.15 13.96 0.79
N HIS A 8 10.78 12.80 0.68
CA HIS A 8 11.12 12.17 -0.60
C HIS A 8 9.87 11.84 -1.42
N ILE A 9 8.84 11.29 -0.77
CA ILE A 9 7.52 11.06 -1.39
C ILE A 9 6.94 12.37 -1.93
N LEU A 10 6.89 13.41 -1.11
CA LEU A 10 6.31 14.71 -1.48
C LEU A 10 7.08 15.37 -2.63
N GLU A 11 8.40 15.30 -2.63
CA GLU A 11 9.23 15.82 -3.72
C GLU A 11 8.98 15.09 -5.04
N HIS A 12 8.77 13.77 -5.00
CA HIS A 12 8.43 12.99 -6.18
C HIS A 12 7.04 13.31 -6.71
N LEU A 13 6.06 13.51 -5.83
CA LEU A 13 4.71 13.92 -6.20
C LEU A 13 4.71 15.25 -6.96
N ARG A 14 5.59 16.16 -6.58
CA ARG A 14 5.76 17.43 -7.27
C ARG A 14 6.08 17.27 -8.76
N LYS A 15 6.82 16.21 -9.13
CA LYS A 15 7.24 15.94 -10.50
C LYS A 15 6.19 15.17 -11.31
N LEU A 16 5.35 14.38 -10.63
CA LEU A 16 4.49 13.39 -11.27
C LEU A 16 3.07 13.88 -11.52
N THR A 17 2.53 14.73 -10.64
CA THR A 17 1.11 15.04 -10.72
C THR A 17 0.77 16.38 -10.05
N SER A 18 -0.19 17.08 -10.65
CA SER A 18 -0.86 18.24 -10.03
C SER A 18 -2.06 17.84 -9.17
N HIS A 19 -2.40 16.56 -9.15
CA HIS A 19 -3.53 15.96 -8.47
C HIS A 19 -3.08 15.30 -7.16
N GLU A 20 -3.98 15.26 -6.17
CA GLU A 20 -3.73 14.59 -4.88
C GLU A 20 -4.01 13.09 -5.02
N PRO A 21 -2.98 12.21 -5.05
CA PRO A 21 -3.22 10.77 -5.13
C PRO A 21 -3.78 10.22 -3.84
N VAL A 22 -4.57 9.15 -3.98
CA VAL A 22 -5.18 8.43 -2.86
C VAL A 22 -4.67 6.99 -2.87
N ILE A 23 -4.00 6.59 -1.80
CA ILE A 23 -3.42 5.26 -1.64
C ILE A 23 -4.21 4.49 -0.59
N GLY A 24 -4.53 3.24 -0.90
CA GLY A 24 -5.10 2.29 0.05
C GLY A 24 -4.05 1.33 0.58
N ILE A 25 -4.12 1.00 1.86
CA ILE A 25 -3.26 0.00 2.50
C ILE A 25 -4.14 -1.16 2.96
N MET A 26 -3.89 -2.32 2.41
CA MET A 26 -4.70 -3.52 2.58
C MET A 26 -3.82 -4.72 2.94
N GLY A 27 -4.45 -5.74 3.49
CA GLY A 27 -3.80 -7.00 3.84
C GLY A 27 -4.49 -7.69 4.98
N LYS A 28 -3.99 -8.87 5.34
CA LYS A 28 -4.49 -9.60 6.50
C LYS A 28 -4.13 -8.90 7.81
N SER A 29 -4.92 -9.15 8.85
CA SER A 29 -4.55 -8.75 10.21
C SER A 29 -3.16 -9.27 10.56
N GLY A 30 -2.33 -8.40 11.13
CA GLY A 30 -0.95 -8.75 11.48
C GLY A 30 0.07 -8.62 10.35
N ALA A 31 -0.34 -8.17 9.16
CA ALA A 31 0.60 -7.96 8.04
C ALA A 31 1.51 -6.73 8.22
N GLY A 32 1.38 -6.01 9.34
CA GLY A 32 2.26 -4.89 9.64
C GLY A 32 1.86 -3.57 9.01
N LYS A 33 0.56 -3.36 8.75
CA LYS A 33 0.05 -2.12 8.14
C LYS A 33 0.41 -0.88 8.95
N SER A 34 0.17 -0.90 10.26
CA SER A 34 0.46 0.25 11.14
C SER A 34 1.94 0.59 11.18
N SER A 35 2.80 -0.42 11.29
CA SER A 35 4.25 -0.22 11.32
C SER A 35 4.77 0.36 10.01
N LEU A 36 4.25 -0.12 8.89
CA LEU A 36 4.64 0.39 7.58
C LEU A 36 4.14 1.82 7.34
N CYS A 37 2.90 2.11 7.71
CA CYS A 37 2.35 3.47 7.63
C CYS A 37 3.19 4.45 8.45
N ASN A 38 3.53 4.08 9.69
CA ASN A 38 4.36 4.91 10.54
C ASN A 38 5.76 5.14 9.95
N ALA A 39 6.35 4.11 9.37
CA ALA A 39 7.69 4.21 8.79
C ALA A 39 7.73 5.10 7.53
N LEU A 40 6.69 5.02 6.68
CA LEU A 40 6.64 5.74 5.42
C LEU A 40 6.11 7.17 5.56
N PHE A 41 5.09 7.36 6.41
CA PHE A 41 4.27 8.57 6.42
C PHE A 41 4.35 9.37 7.71
N GLN A 42 5.36 9.13 8.52
CA GLN A 42 5.60 9.90 9.74
C GLN A 42 5.96 11.35 9.40
N GLY A 43 5.39 12.29 10.15
CA GLY A 43 5.67 13.73 9.99
C GLY A 43 4.37 14.55 9.88
N GLU A 44 4.21 15.29 8.81
CA GLU A 44 3.08 16.21 8.61
C GLU A 44 1.81 15.50 8.12
N VAL A 45 1.33 14.53 8.93
CA VAL A 45 0.12 13.75 8.63
C VAL A 45 -1.03 14.29 9.45
N THR A 46 -2.13 14.63 8.79
CA THR A 46 -3.36 15.10 9.43
C THR A 46 -4.52 14.14 9.18
N PRO A 47 -5.38 13.86 10.18
CA PRO A 47 -6.59 13.08 9.94
C PRO A 47 -7.50 13.77 8.92
N VAL A 48 -8.14 12.99 8.07
CA VAL A 48 -9.15 13.46 7.13
C VAL A 48 -10.49 12.91 7.59
N SER A 49 -11.53 13.76 7.60
CA SER A 49 -12.88 13.30 7.93
C SER A 49 -13.36 12.33 6.85
N ASP A 50 -13.80 11.15 7.29
CA ASP A 50 -14.25 10.10 6.40
C ASP A 50 -15.64 10.42 5.85
N VAL A 51 -15.76 10.43 4.52
CA VAL A 51 -17.04 10.61 3.82
C VAL A 51 -17.93 9.35 3.93
N HIS A 52 -17.32 8.20 4.22
CA HIS A 52 -18.03 6.94 4.51
C HIS A 52 -18.43 6.88 5.98
N ALA A 53 -19.18 7.87 6.45
CA ALA A 53 -19.66 7.97 7.83
C ALA A 53 -20.35 6.68 8.27
N GLY A 54 -19.78 5.99 9.26
CA GLY A 54 -20.32 4.77 9.84
C GLY A 54 -19.33 3.60 9.93
N THR A 55 -18.20 3.63 9.21
CA THR A 55 -17.15 2.63 9.34
C THR A 55 -16.00 3.16 10.17
N ARG A 56 -15.98 2.80 11.45
CA ARG A 56 -14.93 3.19 12.41
C ARG A 56 -13.55 2.59 12.06
N GLU A 57 -13.50 1.67 11.12
CA GLU A 57 -12.31 0.88 10.80
C GLU A 57 -11.49 1.45 9.65
N VAL A 58 -12.05 2.38 8.88
CA VAL A 58 -11.33 3.08 7.82
C VAL A 58 -10.77 4.38 8.37
N ARG A 59 -9.46 4.54 8.24
CA ARG A 59 -8.77 5.75 8.66
C ARG A 59 -8.15 6.42 7.44
N ARG A 60 -8.34 7.71 7.31
CA ARG A 60 -7.73 8.50 6.25
C ARG A 60 -6.83 9.57 6.83
N PHE A 61 -5.67 9.70 6.23
CA PHE A 61 -4.68 10.69 6.62
C PHE A 61 -4.20 11.42 5.38
N ARG A 62 -3.95 12.72 5.53
CA ARG A 62 -3.31 13.49 4.48
C ARG A 62 -1.88 13.77 4.85
N LEU A 63 -0.95 13.38 3.99
CA LEU A 63 0.45 13.77 4.04
C LEU A 63 0.59 15.01 3.16
N SER A 64 0.99 16.14 3.73
CA SER A 64 1.11 17.41 3.02
C SER A 64 2.50 18.02 3.18
N GLY A 65 2.93 18.76 2.19
CA GLY A 65 4.18 19.51 2.21
C GLY A 65 4.54 20.07 0.83
N HIS A 66 5.23 21.20 0.81
CA HIS A 66 5.73 21.83 -0.42
C HIS A 66 4.66 22.09 -1.50
N GLY A 67 3.42 22.34 -1.08
CA GLY A 67 2.30 22.57 -2.00
C GLY A 67 1.70 21.30 -2.61
N HIS A 68 2.12 20.14 -2.14
CA HIS A 68 1.62 18.83 -2.60
C HIS A 68 1.08 18.02 -1.45
N SER A 69 0.19 17.09 -1.77
CA SER A 69 -0.39 16.20 -0.76
C SER A 69 -0.76 14.84 -1.35
N MET A 70 -0.89 13.87 -0.46
CA MET A 70 -1.31 12.50 -0.73
C MET A 70 -2.23 12.05 0.39
N VAL A 71 -3.30 11.36 0.05
CA VAL A 71 -4.21 10.74 1.03
C VAL A 71 -3.85 9.27 1.18
N ILE A 72 -3.71 8.83 2.42
CA ILE A 72 -3.47 7.44 2.79
C ILE A 72 -4.75 6.92 3.43
N THR A 73 -5.29 5.83 2.87
CA THR A 73 -6.48 5.16 3.38
C THR A 73 -6.05 3.83 4.00
N ASP A 74 -6.12 3.76 5.33
CA ASP A 74 -5.85 2.54 6.08
C ASP A 74 -7.14 1.75 6.23
N LEU A 75 -7.19 0.59 5.59
CA LEU A 75 -8.35 -0.30 5.60
C LEU A 75 -8.19 -1.40 6.64
N PRO A 76 -9.30 -1.93 7.19
CA PRO A 76 -9.24 -2.98 8.19
C PRO A 76 -8.58 -4.24 7.64
N GLY A 77 -7.86 -4.95 8.51
CA GLY A 77 -7.23 -6.23 8.16
C GLY A 77 -8.25 -7.33 7.95
N VAL A 78 -8.03 -8.14 6.94
CA VAL A 78 -8.88 -9.31 6.61
C VAL A 78 -8.29 -10.60 7.16
N GLY A 79 -9.04 -11.70 7.09
CA GLY A 79 -8.58 -13.03 7.47
C GLY A 79 -8.82 -13.43 8.91
N GLU A 80 -9.50 -12.62 9.73
CA GLU A 80 -9.81 -12.98 11.13
C GLU A 80 -11.05 -13.89 11.24
N SER A 81 -12.10 -13.60 10.48
CA SER A 81 -13.30 -14.41 10.42
C SER A 81 -14.02 -14.22 9.08
N ARG A 82 -14.80 -15.22 8.69
CA ARG A 82 -15.58 -15.17 7.44
C ARG A 82 -16.65 -14.07 7.48
N ASP A 83 -17.29 -13.87 8.61
CA ASP A 83 -18.35 -12.87 8.76
C ASP A 83 -17.80 -11.46 8.63
N ARG A 84 -16.67 -11.18 9.28
CA ARG A 84 -15.99 -9.89 9.15
C ARG A 84 -15.45 -9.67 7.75
N ASP A 85 -14.88 -10.70 7.13
CA ASP A 85 -14.36 -10.61 5.77
C ASP A 85 -15.47 -10.28 4.76
N ALA A 86 -16.67 -10.79 4.94
CA ALA A 86 -17.81 -10.44 4.10
C ALA A 86 -18.20 -8.96 4.23
N GLU A 87 -18.19 -8.41 5.44
CA GLU A 87 -18.42 -6.98 5.68
C GLU A 87 -17.30 -6.13 5.04
N TYR A 88 -16.05 -6.53 5.21
CA TYR A 88 -14.91 -5.83 4.66
C TYR A 88 -14.83 -5.93 3.14
N GLU A 89 -15.30 -7.03 2.56
CA GLU A 89 -15.42 -7.17 1.11
C GLU A 89 -16.31 -6.07 0.51
N ALA A 90 -17.48 -5.84 1.10
CA ALA A 90 -18.37 -4.77 0.67
C ALA A 90 -17.71 -3.39 0.83
N LEU A 91 -17.04 -3.17 1.95
CA LEU A 91 -16.31 -1.94 2.22
C LEU A 91 -15.18 -1.70 1.20
N TYR A 92 -14.41 -2.74 0.90
CA TYR A 92 -13.32 -2.66 -0.08
C TYR A 92 -13.86 -2.34 -1.48
N ARG A 93 -14.96 -2.97 -1.88
CA ARG A 93 -15.61 -2.68 -3.17
C ARG A 93 -16.04 -1.22 -3.29
N ASP A 94 -16.55 -0.63 -2.20
CA ASP A 94 -16.99 0.76 -2.18
C ASP A 94 -15.82 1.74 -2.25
N ILE A 95 -14.70 1.40 -1.63
CA ILE A 95 -13.55 2.30 -1.54
C ILE A 95 -12.61 2.19 -2.73
N LEU A 96 -12.45 1.01 -3.32
CA LEU A 96 -11.52 0.77 -4.43
C LEU A 96 -11.61 1.79 -5.56
N PRO A 97 -12.79 2.23 -6.03
CA PRO A 97 -12.87 3.23 -7.09
C PRO A 97 -12.26 4.59 -6.73
N GLU A 98 -12.08 4.88 -5.44
CA GLU A 98 -11.48 6.12 -4.95
C GLU A 98 -9.96 6.06 -4.85
N LEU A 99 -9.37 4.88 -5.01
CA LEU A 99 -7.95 4.65 -4.80
C LEU A 99 -7.18 4.69 -6.13
N ASP A 100 -6.07 5.41 -6.13
CA ASP A 100 -5.14 5.45 -7.26
C ASP A 100 -4.16 4.28 -7.22
N LEU A 101 -3.83 3.80 -6.02
CA LEU A 101 -2.91 2.71 -5.80
C LEU A 101 -3.28 1.96 -4.52
N VAL A 102 -3.15 0.65 -4.56
CA VAL A 102 -3.32 -0.23 -3.40
C VAL A 102 -1.98 -0.86 -3.06
N LEU A 103 -1.54 -0.72 -1.81
CA LEU A 103 -0.45 -1.52 -1.27
C LEU A 103 -1.09 -2.74 -0.59
N TRP A 104 -0.83 -3.92 -1.13
CA TRP A 104 -1.27 -5.17 -0.51
C TRP A 104 -0.11 -5.80 0.24
N LEU A 105 -0.25 -5.91 1.56
CA LEU A 105 0.82 -6.35 2.45
C LEU A 105 0.72 -7.84 2.74
N ILE A 106 1.86 -8.54 2.59
CA ILE A 106 2.02 -9.95 2.92
C ILE A 106 3.21 -10.09 3.85
N LYS A 107 2.99 -10.67 5.01
CA LYS A 107 4.06 -10.92 5.97
C LYS A 107 5.04 -11.96 5.42
N ALA A 108 6.34 -11.74 5.61
CA ALA A 108 7.38 -12.59 5.03
C ALA A 108 7.27 -14.07 5.42
N ASP A 109 6.82 -14.37 6.64
CA ASP A 109 6.65 -15.72 7.14
C ASP A 109 5.23 -16.29 6.96
N ASP A 110 4.34 -15.55 6.33
CA ASP A 110 2.97 -16.01 6.07
C ASP A 110 2.95 -16.95 4.87
N ARG A 111 2.51 -18.19 5.10
CA ARG A 111 2.38 -19.23 4.08
C ARG A 111 0.95 -19.48 3.63
N ALA A 112 -0.03 -18.95 4.38
CA ALA A 112 -1.45 -19.19 4.15
C ALA A 112 -2.07 -18.05 3.33
N LEU A 113 -1.84 -18.03 2.03
CA LEU A 113 -2.20 -16.92 1.14
C LEU A 113 -3.58 -17.07 0.48
N SER A 114 -4.42 -18.00 0.94
CA SER A 114 -5.74 -18.23 0.33
C SER A 114 -6.69 -17.05 0.43
N VAL A 115 -6.66 -16.31 1.55
CA VAL A 115 -7.46 -15.09 1.73
C VAL A 115 -6.97 -13.99 0.79
N ASP A 116 -5.66 -13.84 0.69
CA ASP A 116 -5.02 -12.87 -0.23
C ASP A 116 -5.40 -13.18 -1.69
N GLU A 117 -5.36 -14.45 -2.09
CA GLU A 117 -5.79 -14.88 -3.43
C GLU A 117 -7.26 -14.58 -3.68
N TYR A 118 -8.12 -14.81 -2.70
CA TYR A 118 -9.54 -14.53 -2.82
C TYR A 118 -9.80 -13.06 -3.11
N PHE A 119 -9.19 -12.15 -2.31
CA PHE A 119 -9.33 -10.72 -2.51
C PHE A 119 -8.74 -10.26 -3.84
N TRP A 120 -7.61 -10.81 -4.24
CA TRP A 120 -6.99 -10.52 -5.52
C TRP A 120 -7.90 -10.88 -6.70
N ARG A 121 -8.49 -12.06 -6.70
CA ARG A 121 -9.32 -12.56 -7.79
C ARG A 121 -10.70 -11.92 -7.85
N HIS A 122 -11.32 -11.70 -6.69
CA HIS A 122 -12.74 -11.33 -6.63
C HIS A 122 -12.98 -9.85 -6.32
N ILE A 123 -12.07 -9.19 -5.64
CA ILE A 123 -12.23 -7.81 -5.20
C ILE A 123 -11.35 -6.86 -6.02
N LEU A 124 -10.10 -7.21 -6.21
CA LEU A 124 -9.11 -6.35 -6.86
C LEU A 124 -9.00 -6.58 -8.38
N HIS A 125 -9.75 -7.49 -8.94
CA HIS A 125 -9.58 -7.95 -10.33
C HIS A 125 -9.68 -6.83 -11.38
N ARG A 126 -10.43 -5.78 -11.11
CA ARG A 126 -10.55 -4.63 -12.02
C ARG A 126 -9.46 -3.58 -11.83
N GLY A 127 -8.72 -3.66 -10.74
CA GLY A 127 -7.69 -2.71 -10.38
C GLY A 127 -6.29 -3.32 -10.28
N HIS A 128 -6.01 -4.43 -10.96
CA HIS A 128 -4.70 -5.11 -10.88
C HIS A 128 -3.53 -4.22 -11.27
N GLN A 129 -3.72 -3.29 -12.18
CA GLN A 129 -2.71 -2.32 -12.61
C GLN A 129 -2.30 -1.35 -11.50
N GLN A 130 -3.14 -1.24 -10.47
CA GLN A 130 -3.01 -0.30 -9.37
C GLN A 130 -2.71 -1.00 -8.05
N VAL A 131 -2.19 -2.23 -8.09
CA VAL A 131 -1.84 -3.00 -6.89
C VAL A 131 -0.34 -3.24 -6.86
N LEU A 132 0.27 -2.86 -5.75
CA LEU A 132 1.67 -3.12 -5.43
C LEU A 132 1.73 -4.07 -4.23
N PHE A 133 2.28 -5.27 -4.44
CA PHE A 133 2.47 -6.23 -3.37
C PHE A 133 3.75 -5.91 -2.60
N VAL A 134 3.64 -5.88 -1.28
CA VAL A 134 4.76 -5.60 -0.37
C VAL A 134 4.90 -6.75 0.61
N VAL A 135 6.05 -7.40 0.61
CA VAL A 135 6.41 -8.40 1.62
C VAL A 135 7.00 -7.66 2.81
N THR A 136 6.31 -7.74 3.95
CA THR A 136 6.65 -7.01 5.16
C THR A 136 7.42 -7.87 6.14
N GLN A 137 8.09 -7.22 7.11
CA GLN A 137 8.82 -7.89 8.18
C GLN A 137 9.92 -8.82 7.65
N ALA A 138 10.64 -8.37 6.63
CA ALA A 138 11.71 -9.14 6.01
C ALA A 138 12.84 -9.48 7.01
N ASP A 139 13.04 -8.68 8.05
CA ASP A 139 13.98 -8.93 9.13
C ASP A 139 13.67 -10.20 9.94
N LYS A 140 12.42 -10.65 9.92
CA LYS A 140 11.98 -11.88 10.58
C LYS A 140 12.07 -13.13 9.72
N THR A 141 12.57 -13.00 8.50
CA THR A 141 12.80 -14.15 7.61
C THR A 141 13.86 -15.06 8.22
N GLU A 142 13.63 -16.36 8.18
CA GLU A 142 14.60 -17.33 8.68
C GLU A 142 15.88 -17.34 7.82
N PRO A 143 17.03 -17.50 8.42
CA PRO A 143 17.34 -17.55 9.87
C PRO A 143 17.37 -16.12 10.48
N CYS A 144 16.33 -15.76 11.24
CA CYS A 144 16.10 -14.38 11.68
C CYS A 144 17.19 -13.82 12.60
N HIS A 145 17.91 -14.70 13.34
CA HIS A 145 19.01 -14.30 14.21
C HIS A 145 20.25 -13.82 13.43
N GLU A 146 20.31 -14.07 12.13
CA GLU A 146 21.44 -13.67 11.28
C GLU A 146 21.27 -12.26 10.69
N TRP A 147 20.17 -11.59 10.99
CA TRP A 147 19.99 -10.22 10.52
C TRP A 147 21.09 -9.30 11.05
N ASP A 148 21.75 -8.57 10.17
CA ASP A 148 22.78 -7.61 10.54
C ASP A 148 22.15 -6.29 10.96
N MET A 149 22.05 -6.07 12.29
CA MET A 149 21.45 -4.84 12.82
C MET A 149 22.36 -3.62 12.60
N ALA A 150 23.67 -3.78 12.56
CA ALA A 150 24.60 -2.68 12.34
C ALA A 150 24.62 -2.23 10.87
N GLY A 151 24.66 -3.17 9.95
CA GLY A 151 24.65 -2.90 8.52
C GLY A 151 23.24 -2.72 7.94
N ILE A 152 22.21 -3.01 8.72
CA ILE A 152 20.79 -2.98 8.32
C ILE A 152 20.59 -3.76 7.03
N GLN A 153 20.89 -5.05 7.10
CA GLN A 153 20.76 -5.93 5.94
C GLN A 153 20.56 -7.39 6.35
N PRO A 154 19.92 -8.20 5.49
CA PRO A 154 19.82 -9.62 5.73
C PRO A 154 21.17 -10.33 5.57
N SER A 155 21.32 -11.49 6.24
CA SER A 155 22.40 -12.43 5.90
C SER A 155 22.22 -12.95 4.49
N PRO A 156 23.26 -13.57 3.87
CA PRO A 156 23.11 -14.20 2.56
C PRO A 156 21.99 -15.25 2.52
N ALA A 157 21.84 -16.05 3.59
CA ALA A 157 20.78 -17.05 3.69
C ALA A 157 19.40 -16.38 3.80
N GLN A 158 19.26 -15.35 4.61
CA GLN A 158 18.01 -14.58 4.68
C GLN A 158 17.67 -13.92 3.34
N ALA A 159 18.65 -13.30 2.69
CA ALA A 159 18.46 -12.66 1.39
C ALA A 159 17.94 -13.65 0.34
N GLN A 160 18.44 -14.88 0.35
CA GLN A 160 17.95 -15.94 -0.52
C GLN A 160 16.48 -16.27 -0.22
N ASN A 161 16.13 -16.44 1.04
CA ASN A 161 14.76 -16.75 1.45
C ASN A 161 13.79 -15.59 1.18
N ILE A 162 14.24 -14.35 1.32
CA ILE A 162 13.45 -13.17 0.94
C ILE A 162 13.18 -13.18 -0.57
N ARG A 163 14.18 -13.44 -1.40
CA ARG A 163 14.01 -13.56 -2.86
C ARG A 163 13.04 -14.67 -3.23
N GLU A 164 13.16 -15.83 -2.59
CA GLU A 164 12.23 -16.94 -2.80
C GLU A 164 10.80 -16.56 -2.46
N LYS A 165 10.61 -15.80 -1.38
CA LYS A 165 9.28 -15.30 -0.98
C LYS A 165 8.71 -14.30 -1.99
N THR A 166 9.48 -13.31 -2.42
CA THR A 166 9.02 -12.36 -3.43
C THR A 166 8.74 -13.04 -4.76
N ASP A 167 9.55 -14.01 -5.16
CA ASP A 167 9.33 -14.80 -6.37
C ASP A 167 8.06 -15.66 -6.27
N ALA A 168 7.82 -16.26 -5.10
CA ALA A 168 6.62 -17.05 -4.85
C ALA A 168 5.35 -16.21 -4.94
N VAL A 169 5.36 -15.01 -4.34
CA VAL A 169 4.26 -14.04 -4.42
C VAL A 169 4.05 -13.62 -5.87
N PHE A 170 5.11 -13.31 -6.59
CA PHE A 170 5.01 -12.92 -7.99
C PHE A 170 4.41 -14.06 -8.85
N ARG A 171 4.84 -15.29 -8.65
CA ARG A 171 4.30 -16.44 -9.39
C ARG A 171 2.83 -16.69 -9.06
N LEU A 172 2.44 -16.50 -7.81
CA LEU A 172 1.07 -16.74 -7.35
C LEU A 172 0.08 -15.74 -7.91
N PHE A 173 0.42 -14.46 -7.83
CA PHE A 173 -0.49 -13.37 -8.18
C PHE A 173 -0.28 -12.83 -9.59
N ARG A 174 0.89 -12.98 -10.16
CA ARG A 174 1.24 -12.40 -11.48
C ARG A 174 0.92 -10.92 -11.58
N PRO A 175 1.37 -10.09 -10.63
CA PRO A 175 1.05 -8.67 -10.61
C PRO A 175 1.73 -7.91 -11.76
N VAL A 176 1.20 -6.72 -12.05
CA VAL A 176 1.78 -5.82 -13.05
C VAL A 176 3.10 -5.22 -12.55
N HIS A 177 3.18 -4.92 -11.26
CA HIS A 177 4.36 -4.28 -10.65
C HIS A 177 5.24 -5.30 -9.93
N PRO A 178 6.55 -5.06 -9.85
CA PRO A 178 7.45 -5.93 -9.07
C PRO A 178 7.04 -6.01 -7.60
N VAL A 179 7.23 -7.17 -7.00
CA VAL A 179 7.01 -7.38 -5.57
C VAL A 179 8.21 -6.86 -4.80
N VAL A 180 7.97 -6.01 -3.81
CA VAL A 180 9.01 -5.39 -2.99
C VAL A 180 8.99 -5.99 -1.59
N ALA A 181 10.16 -6.32 -1.04
CA ALA A 181 10.30 -6.76 0.35
C ALA A 181 10.94 -5.67 1.19
N VAL A 182 10.42 -5.46 2.40
CA VAL A 182 10.87 -4.39 3.30
C VAL A 182 10.89 -4.83 4.77
N SER A 183 11.63 -4.09 5.58
CA SER A 183 11.54 -4.13 7.03
C SER A 183 11.27 -2.72 7.55
N ALA A 184 10.04 -2.48 7.99
CA ALA A 184 9.67 -1.19 8.60
C ALA A 184 10.42 -0.95 9.92
N CYS A 185 10.66 -2.01 10.68
CA CYS A 185 11.38 -1.95 11.96
C CYS A 185 12.83 -1.48 11.81
N THR A 186 13.54 -1.97 10.80
CA THR A 186 14.95 -1.64 10.59
C THR A 186 15.19 -0.54 9.56
N GLY A 187 14.19 -0.23 8.74
CA GLY A 187 14.29 0.71 7.62
C GLY A 187 14.82 0.10 6.33
N TRP A 188 15.08 -1.23 6.32
CA TRP A 188 15.62 -1.90 5.15
C TRP A 188 14.67 -1.82 3.94
N GLU A 189 15.20 -1.38 2.81
CA GLU A 189 14.53 -1.28 1.50
C GLU A 189 13.28 -0.37 1.48
N LEU A 190 13.10 0.51 2.46
CA LEU A 190 12.00 1.47 2.44
C LEU A 190 12.13 2.49 1.30
N ASP A 191 13.34 2.88 0.96
CA ASP A 191 13.61 3.75 -0.20
C ASP A 191 13.25 3.06 -1.53
N THR A 192 13.53 1.77 -1.65
CA THR A 192 13.12 0.94 -2.79
C THR A 192 11.60 0.89 -2.89
N LEU A 193 10.90 0.72 -1.76
CA LEU A 193 9.43 0.75 -1.73
C LEU A 193 8.89 2.10 -2.18
N VAL A 194 9.47 3.20 -1.73
CA VAL A 194 9.06 4.54 -2.15
C VAL A 194 9.22 4.71 -3.66
N SER A 195 10.32 4.27 -4.23
CA SER A 195 10.55 4.32 -5.68
C SER A 195 9.53 3.46 -6.44
N ALA A 196 9.23 2.26 -5.94
CA ALA A 196 8.22 1.38 -6.54
C ALA A 196 6.82 2.00 -6.47
N LEU A 197 6.48 2.63 -5.35
CA LEU A 197 5.22 3.32 -5.14
C LEU A 197 5.06 4.47 -6.14
N MET A 198 6.08 5.30 -6.31
CA MET A 198 6.06 6.42 -7.26
C MET A 198 5.94 5.93 -8.70
N THR A 199 6.61 4.85 -9.05
CA THR A 199 6.52 4.25 -10.39
C THR A 199 5.15 3.62 -10.65
N ALA A 200 4.53 3.04 -9.63
CA ALA A 200 3.23 2.39 -9.74
C ALA A 200 2.05 3.36 -9.77
N LEU A 201 2.22 4.57 -9.24
CA LEU A 201 1.16 5.59 -9.30
C LEU A 201 0.85 5.92 -10.76
N PRO A 202 -0.44 5.93 -11.13
CA PRO A 202 -0.82 6.31 -12.49
C PRO A 202 -0.55 7.79 -12.74
N ASP A 203 -0.37 8.15 -14.01
CA ASP A 203 -0.41 9.54 -14.44
C ASP A 203 -1.73 10.18 -14.02
N HIS A 204 -1.71 11.46 -13.76
CA HIS A 204 -2.89 12.17 -13.27
C HIS A 204 -4.12 11.99 -14.19
N ALA A 205 -3.91 11.86 -15.50
CA ALA A 205 -4.97 11.62 -16.48
C ALA A 205 -5.59 10.21 -16.40
N ALA A 206 -4.88 9.26 -15.80
CA ALA A 206 -5.33 7.87 -15.64
C ALA A 206 -5.89 7.58 -14.24
N SER A 207 -5.87 8.55 -13.34
CA SER A 207 -6.40 8.40 -11.98
C SER A 207 -7.92 8.20 -12.02
N PRO A 208 -8.48 7.17 -11.36
CA PRO A 208 -9.93 6.98 -11.28
C PRO A 208 -10.66 8.18 -10.68
N LEU A 209 -10.05 8.83 -9.70
CA LEU A 209 -10.62 10.02 -9.06
C LEU A 209 -10.68 11.20 -10.04
N MET A 210 -9.61 11.45 -10.80
CA MET A 210 -9.59 12.50 -11.82
C MET A 210 -10.58 12.24 -12.93
N THR A 211 -10.71 11.00 -13.37
CA THR A 211 -11.72 10.62 -14.39
C THR A 211 -13.13 10.93 -13.89
N ARG A 212 -13.43 10.58 -12.66
CA ARG A 212 -14.73 10.88 -12.04
C ARG A 212 -14.99 12.39 -11.95
N LEU A 213 -14.03 13.17 -11.49
CA LEU A 213 -14.14 14.62 -11.40
C LEU A 213 -14.33 15.26 -12.77
N GLN A 214 -13.64 14.78 -13.79
CA GLN A 214 -13.83 15.25 -15.17
C GLN A 214 -15.22 14.94 -15.70
N ASP A 215 -15.76 13.76 -15.41
CA ASP A 215 -17.10 13.37 -15.82
C ASP A 215 -18.17 14.20 -15.10
N GLU A 216 -18.01 14.50 -13.82
CA GLU A 216 -18.90 15.39 -13.07
C GLU A 216 -18.90 16.80 -13.65
N LEU A 217 -17.73 17.37 -13.95
CA LEU A 217 -17.60 18.68 -14.56
C LEU A 217 -18.23 18.75 -15.97
N ARG A 218 -18.12 17.67 -16.74
CA ARG A 218 -18.77 17.59 -18.07
C ARG A 218 -20.29 17.59 -17.96
N THR A 219 -20.84 16.89 -16.97
CA THR A 219 -22.29 16.84 -16.73
C THR A 219 -22.85 18.18 -16.25
N GLU A 220 -22.08 18.96 -15.51
CA GLU A 220 -22.48 20.30 -15.08
C GLU A 220 -22.45 21.32 -16.22
N SER A 221 -21.52 21.20 -17.15
CA SER A 221 -21.41 22.15 -18.27
C SER A 221 -22.44 21.92 -19.39
N VAL A 222 -23.19 20.83 -19.33
CA VAL A 222 -24.26 20.48 -20.30
C VAL A 222 -25.65 20.86 -19.76
N ARG A 223 -25.73 21.33 -18.52
CA ARG A 223 -26.97 21.85 -17.92
C ARG A 223 -27.01 23.37 -18.01
#